data_b7aeca7ba3678d198e50040d435a07aa
#
_entry.id   b7aeca7ba3678d198e50040d435a07aa
#
_cell.length_a   1.000
_cell.length_b   1.000
_cell.length_c   1.000
_cell.angle_alpha   90.00
_cell.angle_beta   90.00
_cell.angle_gamma   90.00
#
_symmetry.space_group_name_H-M   'P 1'
#
loop_
_entity.id
_entity.type
_entity.pdbx_description
1 polymer ?
#
loop_
_entity_poly.entity_id
_entity_poly.type
_entity_poly.pdbx_seq_one_letter_code
_entity_poly.pdbx_strand_id
1 'polypeptide(L)'
;LLVATGVWLVLRWSLWLLLPGTAAVSENPSAWEPMVDSGQHWLGSAQFMFWTIGIVMAVIFVSSISKMFSLRGGGMKVASLMKGIPISHASSSRERRQLLNVVEEMSIASGMPVPPVFVIDSRSLNALAAGWTPEDAVIIVTQGLVDRLSRDEMQGVIAHEFSHIVHGDIRINSRLVGVIH
;
A
#
# COMPACT_ATOMS: atom_id res chain seq x y z
N LEU A 1 9.13 3.96 8.47
CA LEU A 1 10.06 4.06 9.61
C LEU A 1 9.51 4.97 10.71
N LEU A 2 9.02 6.18 10.43
CA LEU A 2 8.51 7.13 11.44
C LEU A 2 7.28 6.64 12.23
N VAL A 3 6.42 5.83 11.62
CA VAL A 3 5.22 5.28 12.30
C VAL A 3 5.62 4.17 13.28
N ALA A 4 6.60 3.32 12.91
CA ALA A 4 7.09 2.25 13.77
C ALA A 4 7.79 2.80 15.02
N THR A 5 8.55 3.90 14.90
CA THR A 5 9.21 4.54 16.04
C THR A 5 8.20 5.21 16.98
N GLY A 6 7.13 5.81 16.44
CA GLY A 6 6.07 6.41 17.25
C GLY A 6 5.30 5.38 18.07
N VAL A 7 4.92 4.26 17.47
CA VAL A 7 4.25 3.16 18.16
C VAL A 7 5.13 2.56 19.25
N TRP A 8 6.44 2.41 18.98
CA TRP A 8 7.39 1.87 19.97
C TRP A 8 7.57 2.78 21.18
N LEU A 9 7.61 4.10 20.99
CA LEU A 9 7.67 5.07 22.07
C LEU A 9 6.40 5.05 22.93
N VAL A 10 5.22 4.99 22.33
CA VAL A 10 3.94 4.93 23.06
C VAL A 10 3.85 3.63 23.85
N LEU A 11 4.23 2.49 23.29
CA LEU A 11 4.24 1.20 24.00
C LEU A 11 5.25 1.18 25.15
N ARG A 12 6.41 1.79 25.00
CA ARG A 12 7.42 1.88 26.05
C ARG A 12 6.98 2.77 27.20
N TRP A 13 6.29 3.90 26.92
CA TRP A 13 5.73 4.79 27.94
C TRP A 13 4.54 4.16 28.68
N SER A 14 3.66 3.45 27.97
CA SER A 14 2.55 2.74 28.61
C SER A 14 3.03 1.57 29.47
N LEU A 15 4.10 0.87 29.09
CA LEU A 15 4.70 -0.18 29.91
C LEU A 15 5.32 0.39 31.21
N TRP A 16 5.91 1.58 31.15
CA TRP A 16 6.50 2.25 32.33
C TRP A 16 5.43 2.74 33.33
N LEU A 17 4.25 3.12 32.83
CA LEU A 17 3.09 3.50 33.64
C LEU A 17 2.34 2.29 34.23
N LEU A 18 2.51 1.09 33.65
CA LEU A 18 1.87 -0.15 34.11
C LEU A 18 2.72 -0.93 35.13
N LEU A 19 4.02 -0.62 35.27
CA LEU A 19 4.84 -1.18 36.34
C LEU A 19 4.63 -0.32 37.59
N PRO A 20 3.90 -0.81 38.59
CA PRO A 20 3.87 -0.12 39.87
C PRO A 20 5.30 -0.08 40.39
N GLY A 21 5.81 1.13 40.63
CA GLY A 21 7.10 1.29 41.26
C GLY A 21 7.16 0.35 42.46
N THR A 22 8.28 -0.35 42.60
CA THR A 22 8.60 -1.18 43.76
C THR A 22 8.61 -0.27 45.00
N ALA A 23 7.43 0.08 45.48
CA ALA A 23 7.29 0.71 46.77
C ALA A 23 7.73 -0.33 47.80
N ALA A 24 8.76 0.01 48.57
CA ALA A 24 9.21 -0.78 49.70
C ALA A 24 8.00 -1.23 50.50
N VAL A 25 7.84 -2.54 50.68
CA VAL A 25 6.78 -3.12 51.51
C VAL A 25 6.96 -2.60 52.92
N SER A 26 6.10 -1.68 53.33
CA SER A 26 6.01 -1.24 54.69
C SER A 26 5.47 -2.39 55.55
N GLU A 27 6.21 -2.82 56.56
CA GLU A 27 5.80 -3.89 57.47
C GLU A 27 4.64 -3.50 58.43
N ASN A 28 3.99 -2.34 58.22
CA ASN A 28 2.88 -1.91 59.05
C ASN A 28 1.53 -2.33 58.42
N PRO A 29 0.79 -3.28 59.03
CA PRO A 29 -0.47 -3.79 58.47
C PRO A 29 -1.58 -2.75 58.33
N SER A 30 -1.51 -1.64 59.04
CA SER A 30 -2.50 -0.55 58.95
C SER A 30 -2.27 0.40 57.76
N ALA A 31 -1.13 0.26 57.07
CA ALA A 31 -0.78 1.14 55.94
C ALA A 31 -1.47 0.75 54.60
N TRP A 32 -2.12 -0.42 54.54
CA TRP A 32 -2.75 -0.90 53.28
C TRP A 32 -4.28 -0.93 53.31
N GLU A 33 -4.91 -0.55 54.45
CA GLU A 33 -6.37 -0.38 54.48
C GLU A 33 -6.93 0.72 53.56
N PRO A 34 -6.19 1.79 53.19
CA PRO A 34 -6.70 2.74 52.19
C PRO A 34 -6.70 2.23 50.77
N MET A 35 -6.13 1.04 50.51
CA MET A 35 -6.07 0.49 49.12
C MET A 35 -7.39 -0.14 48.68
N VAL A 36 -8.42 -0.19 49.50
CA VAL A 36 -9.72 -0.80 49.16
C VAL A 36 -10.75 0.24 48.73
N ASP A 37 -10.40 1.49 48.59
CA ASP A 37 -11.23 2.46 47.83
C ASP A 37 -11.01 2.32 46.32
N SER A 38 -11.27 1.14 45.87
CA SER A 38 -10.76 0.56 44.60
C SER A 38 -11.71 0.67 43.43
N GLY A 39 -12.84 1.33 43.59
CA GLY A 39 -13.77 1.51 42.46
C GLY A 39 -13.36 2.60 41.47
N GLN A 40 -12.63 3.61 41.93
CA GLN A 40 -12.29 4.76 41.07
C GLN A 40 -10.97 4.61 40.31
N HIS A 41 -10.00 3.85 40.85
CA HIS A 41 -8.70 3.69 40.19
C HIS A 41 -8.75 2.81 38.93
N TRP A 42 -9.54 1.76 38.92
CA TRP A 42 -9.63 0.91 37.74
C TRP A 42 -10.54 1.53 36.64
N LEU A 43 -11.51 2.36 36.98
CA LEU A 43 -12.28 3.16 36.04
C LEU A 43 -11.38 4.20 35.36
N GLY A 44 -10.46 4.82 36.10
CA GLY A 44 -9.45 5.71 35.55
C GLY A 44 -8.49 4.99 34.60
N SER A 45 -8.06 3.77 34.92
CA SER A 45 -7.20 2.96 34.03
C SER A 45 -7.95 2.47 32.79
N ALA A 46 -9.21 2.08 32.93
CA ALA A 46 -10.05 1.72 31.80
C ALA A 46 -10.28 2.91 30.87
N GLN A 47 -10.59 4.09 31.42
CA GLN A 47 -10.75 5.30 30.63
C GLN A 47 -9.46 5.69 29.89
N PHE A 48 -8.30 5.56 30.52
CA PHE A 48 -7.01 5.77 29.90
C PHE A 48 -6.75 4.77 28.76
N MET A 49 -7.09 3.49 28.94
CA MET A 49 -7.00 2.47 27.90
C MET A 49 -7.89 2.80 26.70
N PHE A 50 -9.13 3.25 26.92
CA PHE A 50 -10.03 3.66 25.83
C PHE A 50 -9.47 4.86 25.05
N TRP A 51 -8.90 5.86 25.73
CA TRP A 51 -8.25 6.98 25.07
C TRP A 51 -7.03 6.55 24.26
N THR A 52 -6.19 5.67 24.78
CA THR A 52 -5.00 5.16 24.10
C THR A 52 -5.39 4.38 22.85
N ILE A 53 -6.35 3.46 22.95
CA ILE A 53 -6.89 2.71 21.81
C ILE A 53 -7.50 3.67 20.79
N GLY A 54 -8.28 4.64 21.23
CA GLY A 54 -8.89 5.65 20.38
C GLY A 54 -7.86 6.45 19.56
N ILE A 55 -6.79 6.90 20.22
CA ILE A 55 -5.70 7.63 19.55
C ILE A 55 -4.98 6.74 18.55
N VAL A 56 -4.64 5.50 18.92
CA VAL A 56 -3.99 4.54 18.00
C VAL A 56 -4.87 4.27 16.78
N MET A 57 -6.14 4.01 16.99
CA MET A 57 -7.10 3.79 15.90
C MET A 57 -7.25 5.02 15.01
N ALA A 58 -7.29 6.23 15.59
CA ALA A 58 -7.34 7.47 14.84
C ALA A 58 -6.07 7.67 13.98
N VAL A 59 -4.89 7.39 14.52
CA VAL A 59 -3.62 7.47 13.77
C VAL A 59 -3.61 6.47 12.62
N ILE A 60 -4.03 5.23 12.85
CA ILE A 60 -4.13 4.21 11.80
C ILE A 60 -5.12 4.66 10.73
N PHE A 61 -6.29 5.16 11.13
CA PHE A 61 -7.33 5.59 10.22
C PHE A 61 -6.89 6.79 9.35
N VAL A 62 -6.31 7.82 9.98
CA VAL A 62 -5.77 8.99 9.28
C VAL A 62 -4.63 8.60 8.33
N SER A 63 -3.73 7.72 8.76
CA SER A 63 -2.64 7.22 7.92
C SER A 63 -3.16 6.43 6.72
N SER A 64 -4.17 5.58 6.93
CA SER A 64 -4.80 4.80 5.87
C SER A 64 -5.52 5.70 4.85
N ILE A 65 -6.27 6.69 5.34
CA ILE A 65 -6.93 7.68 4.50
C ILE A 65 -5.89 8.51 3.71
N SER A 66 -4.85 8.99 4.35
CA SER A 66 -3.79 9.76 3.69
C SER A 66 -3.10 8.95 2.58
N LYS A 67 -2.84 7.67 2.82
CA LYS A 67 -2.34 6.74 1.80
C LYS A 67 -3.33 6.58 0.64
N MET A 68 -4.61 6.40 0.94
CA MET A 68 -5.65 6.27 -0.08
C MET A 68 -5.78 7.55 -0.94
N PHE A 69 -5.67 8.74 -0.31
CA PHE A 69 -5.65 10.01 -1.05
C PHE A 69 -4.35 10.21 -1.86
N SER A 70 -3.22 9.74 -1.36
CA SER A 70 -1.94 9.79 -2.08
C SER A 70 -1.95 8.98 -3.38
N LEU A 71 -2.78 7.92 -3.45
CA LEU A 71 -2.95 7.08 -4.65
C LEU A 71 -3.95 7.64 -5.65
N ARG A 72 -4.66 8.75 -5.34
CA ARG A 72 -5.57 9.43 -6.28
C ARG A 72 -4.86 10.01 -7.52
N GLY A 73 -3.54 9.98 -7.56
CA GLY A 73 -2.75 10.36 -8.74
C GLY A 73 -2.86 9.39 -9.94
N GLY A 74 -3.77 8.42 -9.90
CA GLY A 74 -4.02 7.49 -10.99
C GLY A 74 -2.88 6.49 -11.25
N GLY A 75 -2.93 5.83 -12.39
CA GLY A 75 -1.95 4.83 -12.79
C GLY A 75 -0.52 5.38 -12.90
N MET A 76 -0.36 6.63 -13.32
CA MET A 76 0.94 7.32 -13.40
C MET A 76 1.66 7.37 -12.05
N LYS A 77 0.92 7.57 -10.96
CA LYS A 77 1.49 7.59 -9.60
C LYS A 77 1.98 6.22 -9.18
N VAL A 78 1.23 5.17 -9.52
CA VAL A 78 1.63 3.78 -9.26
C VAL A 78 2.89 3.44 -10.03
N ALA A 79 2.97 3.77 -11.32
CA ALA A 79 4.15 3.57 -12.16
C ALA A 79 5.39 4.27 -11.58
N SER A 80 5.23 5.51 -11.11
CA SER A 80 6.30 6.28 -10.46
C SER A 80 6.78 5.64 -9.16
N LEU A 81 5.86 5.16 -8.31
CA LEU A 81 6.20 4.46 -7.07
C LEU A 81 6.99 3.17 -7.33
N MET A 82 6.64 2.46 -8.40
CA MET A 82 7.33 1.25 -8.84
C MET A 82 8.61 1.54 -9.63
N LYS A 83 9.02 2.81 -9.76
CA LYS A 83 10.19 3.25 -10.54
C LYS A 83 10.12 2.80 -12.01
N GLY A 84 8.93 2.75 -12.57
CA GLY A 84 8.71 2.43 -13.97
C GLY A 84 9.28 3.51 -14.89
N ILE A 85 9.99 3.11 -15.91
CA ILE A 85 10.53 4.00 -16.95
C ILE A 85 9.53 4.03 -18.11
N PRO A 86 8.99 5.19 -18.51
CA PRO A 86 8.06 5.27 -19.63
C PRO A 86 8.77 4.92 -20.93
N ILE A 87 8.09 4.17 -21.80
CA ILE A 87 8.61 3.82 -23.11
C ILE A 87 7.78 4.46 -24.22
N SER A 88 8.46 4.79 -25.32
CA SER A 88 7.83 5.34 -26.53
C SER A 88 8.44 4.71 -27.78
N HIS A 89 7.74 4.77 -28.91
CA HIS A 89 8.23 4.21 -30.18
C HIS A 89 9.57 4.83 -30.63
N ALA A 90 9.77 6.13 -30.34
CA ALA A 90 10.94 6.86 -30.82
C ALA A 90 12.27 6.42 -30.18
N SER A 91 12.23 5.97 -28.91
CA SER A 91 13.43 5.67 -28.11
C SER A 91 13.55 4.22 -27.69
N SER A 92 12.71 3.31 -28.22
CA SER A 92 12.61 1.93 -27.75
C SER A 92 13.40 0.96 -28.60
N SER A 93 13.92 -0.12 -27.96
CA SER A 93 14.46 -1.29 -28.64
C SER A 93 13.37 -1.99 -29.46
N ARG A 94 13.78 -2.97 -30.27
CA ARG A 94 12.84 -3.75 -31.11
C ARG A 94 11.78 -4.44 -30.25
N GLU A 95 12.19 -5.03 -29.13
CA GLU A 95 11.32 -5.78 -28.21
C GLU A 95 10.31 -4.85 -27.53
N ARG A 96 10.75 -3.67 -27.09
CA ARG A 96 9.86 -2.65 -26.50
C ARG A 96 8.87 -2.08 -27.51
N ARG A 97 9.29 -1.90 -28.78
CA ARG A 97 8.35 -1.51 -29.85
C ARG A 97 7.33 -2.58 -30.14
N GLN A 98 7.72 -3.86 -30.08
CA GLN A 98 6.79 -4.97 -30.21
C GLN A 98 5.72 -4.94 -29.09
N LEU A 99 6.11 -4.68 -27.85
CA LEU A 99 5.18 -4.50 -26.74
C LEU A 99 4.21 -3.34 -27.00
N LEU A 100 4.72 -2.18 -27.44
CA LEU A 100 3.87 -1.01 -27.75
C LEU A 100 2.85 -1.34 -28.84
N ASN A 101 3.26 -2.03 -29.90
CA ASN A 101 2.36 -2.44 -30.98
C ASN A 101 1.25 -3.38 -30.43
N VAL A 102 1.60 -4.34 -29.58
CA VAL A 102 0.62 -5.24 -28.95
C VAL A 102 -0.38 -4.45 -28.09
N VAL A 103 0.10 -3.47 -27.32
CA VAL A 103 -0.78 -2.60 -26.48
C VAL A 103 -1.72 -1.77 -27.37
N GLU A 104 -1.24 -1.22 -28.48
CA GLU A 104 -2.06 -0.47 -29.43
C GLU A 104 -3.12 -1.37 -30.10
N GLU A 105 -2.73 -2.57 -30.53
CA GLU A 105 -3.67 -3.55 -31.09
C GLU A 105 -4.77 -3.92 -30.09
N MET A 106 -4.41 -4.14 -28.82
CA MET A 106 -5.38 -4.45 -27.77
C MET A 106 -6.29 -3.26 -27.45
N SER A 107 -5.75 -2.04 -27.50
CA SER A 107 -6.55 -0.81 -27.33
C SER A 107 -7.61 -0.68 -28.43
N ILE A 108 -7.23 -0.92 -29.67
CA ILE A 108 -8.16 -0.91 -30.81
C ILE A 108 -9.22 -2.00 -30.63
N ALA A 109 -8.80 -3.22 -30.28
CA ALA A 109 -9.71 -4.36 -30.11
C ALA A 109 -10.72 -4.16 -28.97
N SER A 110 -10.32 -3.48 -27.89
CA SER A 110 -11.17 -3.20 -26.72
C SER A 110 -11.95 -1.89 -26.80
N GLY A 111 -11.68 -1.04 -27.81
CA GLY A 111 -12.30 0.28 -27.95
C GLY A 111 -11.86 1.27 -26.87
N MET A 112 -10.69 1.09 -26.27
CA MET A 112 -10.17 1.93 -25.20
C MET A 112 -9.02 2.83 -25.68
N PRO A 113 -8.77 3.97 -25.00
CA PRO A 113 -7.59 4.76 -25.27
C PRO A 113 -6.31 3.95 -24.99
N VAL A 114 -5.25 4.23 -25.77
CA VAL A 114 -3.96 3.56 -25.59
C VAL A 114 -3.35 3.96 -24.25
N PRO A 115 -3.19 3.03 -23.30
CA PRO A 115 -2.59 3.34 -22.00
C PRO A 115 -1.09 3.56 -22.11
N PRO A 116 -0.51 4.52 -21.35
CA PRO A 116 0.93 4.64 -21.24
C PRO A 116 1.58 3.37 -20.72
N VAL A 117 2.72 2.99 -21.29
CA VAL A 117 3.45 1.76 -20.94
C VAL A 117 4.73 2.13 -20.19
N PHE A 118 4.96 1.44 -19.08
CA PHE A 118 6.14 1.58 -18.23
C PHE A 118 6.87 0.26 -18.12
N VAL A 119 8.20 0.30 -18.09
CA VAL A 119 9.06 -0.86 -17.88
C VAL A 119 9.79 -0.72 -16.55
N ILE A 120 9.74 -1.77 -15.73
CA ILE A 120 10.50 -1.89 -14.50
C ILE A 120 11.72 -2.75 -14.73
N ASP A 121 12.88 -2.33 -14.22
CA ASP A 121 14.11 -3.13 -14.25
C ASP A 121 14.01 -4.31 -13.27
N SER A 122 13.40 -5.38 -13.74
CA SER A 122 13.27 -6.65 -13.01
C SER A 122 13.34 -7.82 -13.98
N ARG A 123 13.98 -8.90 -13.56
CA ARG A 123 14.11 -10.14 -14.35
C ARG A 123 12.90 -11.07 -14.25
N SER A 124 11.94 -10.78 -13.38
CA SER A 124 10.69 -11.54 -13.27
C SER A 124 9.85 -11.40 -14.54
N LEU A 125 8.94 -12.34 -14.75
CA LEU A 125 7.93 -12.29 -15.81
C LEU A 125 6.65 -11.76 -15.19
N ASN A 126 6.40 -10.44 -15.27
CA ASN A 126 5.21 -9.86 -14.68
C ASN A 126 4.70 -8.67 -15.48
N ALA A 127 3.37 -8.48 -15.45
CA ALA A 127 2.67 -7.31 -15.97
C ALA A 127 1.62 -6.87 -14.94
N LEU A 128 1.21 -5.63 -14.99
CA LEU A 128 0.21 -5.06 -14.11
C LEU A 128 -0.47 -3.89 -14.81
N ALA A 129 -1.80 -3.89 -14.81
CA ALA A 129 -2.60 -2.70 -15.12
C ALA A 129 -2.91 -1.95 -13.82
N ALA A 130 -2.70 -0.63 -13.81
CA ALA A 130 -2.96 0.24 -12.66
C ALA A 130 -3.70 1.50 -13.09
N GLY A 131 -4.63 1.98 -12.26
CA GLY A 131 -5.44 3.16 -12.52
C GLY A 131 -6.73 3.14 -11.70
N TRP A 132 -7.53 4.17 -11.84
CA TRP A 132 -8.86 4.27 -11.22
C TRP A 132 -9.97 4.15 -12.25
N THR A 133 -9.71 4.58 -13.47
CA THR A 133 -10.63 4.53 -14.61
C THR A 133 -9.87 4.08 -15.85
N PRO A 134 -10.56 3.64 -16.92
CA PRO A 134 -9.89 3.29 -18.15
C PRO A 134 -9.05 4.42 -18.76
N GLU A 135 -9.44 5.68 -18.53
CA GLU A 135 -8.78 6.86 -19.08
C GLU A 135 -7.45 7.20 -18.38
N ASP A 136 -7.30 6.80 -17.11
CA ASP A 136 -6.07 7.01 -16.33
C ASP A 136 -5.27 5.71 -16.13
N ALA A 137 -5.69 4.64 -16.81
CA ALA A 137 -5.01 3.36 -16.76
C ALA A 137 -3.61 3.44 -17.38
N VAL A 138 -2.66 2.73 -16.76
CA VAL A 138 -1.31 2.51 -17.27
C VAL A 138 -1.00 1.03 -17.26
N ILE A 139 -0.15 0.58 -18.16
CA ILE A 139 0.41 -0.78 -18.17
C ILE A 139 1.85 -0.73 -17.70
N ILE A 140 2.17 -1.56 -16.74
CA ILE A 140 3.50 -1.67 -16.16
C ILE A 140 3.97 -3.11 -16.40
N VAL A 141 5.11 -3.26 -17.04
CA VAL A 141 5.71 -4.57 -17.33
C VAL A 141 7.13 -4.65 -16.80
N THR A 142 7.62 -5.84 -16.56
CA THR A 142 9.03 -6.05 -16.20
C THR A 142 9.91 -6.22 -17.44
N GLN A 143 11.17 -5.81 -17.33
CA GLN A 143 12.14 -6.01 -18.42
C GLN A 143 12.28 -7.50 -18.79
N GLY A 144 12.23 -8.39 -17.77
CA GLY A 144 12.30 -9.83 -18.02
C GLY A 144 11.14 -10.37 -18.87
N LEU A 145 9.95 -9.77 -18.80
CA LEU A 145 8.82 -10.10 -19.66
C LEU A 145 9.11 -9.65 -21.09
N VAL A 146 9.58 -8.43 -21.28
CA VAL A 146 9.89 -7.87 -22.59
C VAL A 146 10.97 -8.68 -23.32
N ASP A 147 11.98 -9.16 -22.58
CA ASP A 147 13.15 -9.85 -23.15
C ASP A 147 12.87 -11.33 -23.50
N ARG A 148 11.91 -11.96 -22.83
CA ARG A 148 11.76 -13.43 -22.90
C ARG A 148 10.49 -13.90 -23.59
N LEU A 149 9.43 -13.10 -23.60
CA LEU A 149 8.18 -13.51 -24.22
C LEU A 149 8.20 -13.27 -25.73
N SER A 150 7.70 -14.24 -26.47
CA SER A 150 7.33 -14.06 -27.86
C SER A 150 6.18 -13.07 -28.00
N ARG A 151 5.92 -12.59 -29.21
CA ARG A 151 4.82 -11.66 -29.49
C ARG A 151 3.46 -12.21 -29.03
N ASP A 152 3.21 -13.49 -29.31
CA ASP A 152 1.90 -14.10 -29.04
C ASP A 152 1.71 -14.34 -27.54
N GLU A 153 2.75 -14.74 -26.81
CA GLU A 153 2.73 -14.85 -25.35
C GLU A 153 2.52 -13.48 -24.70
N MET A 154 3.22 -12.46 -25.19
CA MET A 154 3.07 -11.07 -24.72
C MET A 154 1.65 -10.58 -24.98
N GLN A 155 1.06 -10.87 -26.13
CA GLN A 155 -0.33 -10.53 -26.46
C GLN A 155 -1.30 -11.17 -25.47
N GLY A 156 -1.09 -12.44 -25.10
CA GLY A 156 -1.92 -13.12 -24.09
C GLY A 156 -1.87 -12.42 -22.72
N VAL A 157 -0.67 -12.04 -22.27
CA VAL A 157 -0.50 -11.33 -21.01
C VAL A 157 -1.15 -9.94 -21.05
N ILE A 158 -0.90 -9.18 -22.11
CA ILE A 158 -1.48 -7.83 -22.26
C ILE A 158 -3.00 -7.89 -22.41
N ALA A 159 -3.55 -8.88 -23.11
CA ALA A 159 -4.99 -9.09 -23.20
C ALA A 159 -5.62 -9.34 -21.83
N HIS A 160 -4.93 -10.10 -20.98
CA HIS A 160 -5.36 -10.33 -19.60
C HIS A 160 -5.41 -9.01 -18.80
N GLU A 161 -4.38 -8.17 -18.88
CA GLU A 161 -4.34 -6.86 -18.22
C GLU A 161 -5.43 -5.91 -18.75
N PHE A 162 -5.69 -5.92 -20.06
CA PHE A 162 -6.79 -5.16 -20.65
C PHE A 162 -8.15 -5.61 -20.14
N SER A 163 -8.33 -6.92 -19.92
CA SER A 163 -9.55 -7.46 -19.30
C SER A 163 -9.83 -6.81 -17.93
N HIS A 164 -8.80 -6.65 -17.10
CA HIS A 164 -8.92 -5.98 -15.80
C HIS A 164 -9.29 -4.49 -15.93
N ILE A 165 -8.77 -3.81 -16.96
CA ILE A 165 -9.13 -2.41 -17.22
C ILE A 165 -10.61 -2.31 -17.63
N VAL A 166 -11.04 -3.13 -18.58
CA VAL A 166 -12.43 -3.13 -19.09
C VAL A 166 -13.44 -3.45 -17.99
N HIS A 167 -13.13 -4.42 -17.12
CA HIS A 167 -14.02 -4.82 -16.02
C HIS A 167 -13.92 -3.90 -14.79
N GLY A 168 -13.00 -2.94 -14.76
CA GLY A 168 -12.83 -1.99 -13.65
C GLY A 168 -12.09 -2.55 -12.43
N ASP A 169 -11.46 -3.70 -12.54
CA ASP A 169 -10.73 -4.38 -11.45
C ASP A 169 -9.40 -3.72 -11.11
N ILE A 170 -8.89 -2.84 -11.97
CA ILE A 170 -7.63 -2.09 -11.77
C ILE A 170 -7.59 -1.29 -10.46
N ARG A 171 -8.76 -0.88 -9.93
CA ARG A 171 -8.87 -0.16 -8.65
C ARG A 171 -8.38 -1.00 -7.47
N ILE A 172 -8.62 -2.32 -7.51
CA ILE A 172 -8.23 -3.26 -6.46
C ILE A 172 -6.72 -3.44 -6.49
N ASN A 173 -6.14 -3.66 -7.65
CA ASN A 173 -4.70 -3.81 -7.84
C ASN A 173 -3.93 -2.57 -7.37
N SER A 174 -4.40 -1.38 -7.71
CA SER A 174 -3.79 -0.12 -7.29
C SER A 174 -3.82 0.08 -5.77
N ARG A 175 -4.87 -0.38 -5.07
CA ARG A 175 -4.96 -0.35 -3.61
C ARG A 175 -3.98 -1.31 -2.95
N LEU A 176 -3.83 -2.53 -3.49
CA LEU A 176 -2.91 -3.54 -2.95
C LEU A 176 -1.45 -3.10 -3.04
N VAL A 177 -1.04 -2.51 -4.17
CA VAL A 177 0.32 -1.96 -4.32
C VAL A 177 0.59 -0.85 -3.29
N GLY A 178 -0.40 -0.01 -2.99
CA GLY A 178 -0.27 1.06 -1.99
C GLY A 178 -0.20 0.57 -0.54
N VAL A 179 -0.68 -0.62 -0.23
CA VAL A 179 -0.64 -1.20 1.13
C VAL A 179 0.69 -1.92 1.38
N ILE A 180 1.32 -2.48 0.33
CA ILE A 180 2.56 -3.28 0.44
C ILE A 180 3.82 -2.40 0.47
N HIS A 181 3.74 -1.15 0.00
CA HIS A 181 4.83 -0.16 -0.01
C HIS A 181 4.65 0.87 1.09
#